data_035a90e7238133d14926375bf5fc2b80
#
_entry.id   035a90e7238133d14926375bf5fc2b80
#
_cell.length_a   1.000
_cell.length_b   1.000
_cell.length_c   1.000
_cell.angle_alpha   90.00
_cell.angle_beta   90.00
_cell.angle_gamma   90.00
#
_symmetry.space_group_name_H-M   'P 1'
#
loop_
_entity.id
_entity.type
_entity.pdbx_description
1 polymer ?
#
loop_
_entity_poly.entity_id
_entity_poly.type
_entity_poly.pdbx_seq_one_letter_code
_entity_poly.pdbx_strand_id
1 'polypeptide(L)'
;MRTIFIKLLIIILPVACLVAITNYRVDPANIFSSSEYIGGIAEILSKGHNVDNLTNYDERLLQEQMVKRLHKSPDIAVLGSSRIMEIGSDFFPGKSVLNCGVSHGGIRDLVAITGLLDSLGRLPGEVVIGLDPYMIGKGGSSEWESLSAYYGSFLHKIRKTGNRDYDHGSPIFSRKLSSFFSLDYFKSSIDFVARRHSKRYLDVGAGIPLSGRFSDGTISYPDTYRNPDTLKVALDAGITGLKNGLPQPDSVSMGLLNELLDFLQQRRIVIRFVMTPYHPEFYAAINERQPLLFHYYETFVKELGVKRNIPVTGGFDADSLGIPRSQFYDMYHCSKAALVKIFRESDN
;
A
#
# COMPACT_ATOMS: atom_id res chain seq x y z
N MET A 1 -15.10 38.52 -32.42
CA MET A 1 -14.95 37.23 -31.74
C MET A 1 -13.74 36.42 -32.22
N ARG A 2 -13.59 36.13 -33.51
CA ARG A 2 -12.47 35.34 -34.07
C ARG A 2 -11.07 35.89 -33.71
N THR A 3 -10.87 37.22 -33.76
CA THR A 3 -9.60 37.89 -33.46
C THR A 3 -9.24 37.83 -31.98
N ILE A 4 -10.22 37.89 -31.07
CA ILE A 4 -10.01 37.81 -29.64
C ILE A 4 -9.64 36.35 -29.31
N PHE A 5 -10.31 35.37 -29.89
CA PHE A 5 -10.02 33.96 -29.72
C PHE A 5 -8.58 33.61 -30.16
N ILE A 6 -8.14 34.13 -31.31
CA ILE A 6 -6.76 33.93 -31.80
C ILE A 6 -5.74 34.54 -30.86
N LYS A 7 -5.98 35.77 -30.36
CA LYS A 7 -5.06 36.42 -29.38
C LYS A 7 -4.99 35.65 -28.08
N LEU A 8 -6.11 35.13 -27.58
CA LEU A 8 -6.14 34.29 -26.38
C LEU A 8 -5.37 32.98 -26.59
N LEU A 9 -5.50 32.36 -27.72
CA LEU A 9 -4.81 31.12 -28.08
C LEU A 9 -3.29 31.32 -28.18
N ILE A 10 -2.84 32.47 -28.72
CA ILE A 10 -1.41 32.84 -28.82
C ILE A 10 -0.77 33.02 -27.43
N ILE A 11 -1.54 33.41 -26.42
CA ILE A 11 -1.03 33.59 -25.05
C ILE A 11 -1.15 32.27 -24.26
N ILE A 12 -2.29 31.60 -24.34
CA ILE A 12 -2.55 30.41 -23.53
C ILE A 12 -1.71 29.22 -24.01
N LEU A 13 -1.55 29.05 -25.32
CA LEU A 13 -0.84 27.86 -25.85
C LEU A 13 0.63 27.78 -25.41
N PRO A 14 1.44 28.84 -25.48
CA PRO A 14 2.82 28.77 -24.99
C PRO A 14 2.90 28.47 -23.48
N VAL A 15 1.97 29.01 -22.66
CA VAL A 15 1.93 28.74 -21.23
C VAL A 15 1.55 27.28 -20.98
N ALA A 16 0.54 26.78 -21.67
CA ALA A 16 0.14 25.37 -21.56
C ALA A 16 1.26 24.43 -22.02
N CYS A 17 1.96 24.78 -23.09
CA CYS A 17 3.13 24.02 -23.55
C CYS A 17 4.27 24.04 -22.52
N LEU A 18 4.56 25.20 -21.91
CA LEU A 18 5.57 25.32 -20.86
C LEU A 18 5.22 24.41 -19.67
N VAL A 19 3.97 24.48 -19.19
CA VAL A 19 3.47 23.63 -18.10
C VAL A 19 3.62 22.15 -18.48
N ALA A 20 3.14 21.76 -19.64
CA ALA A 20 3.18 20.36 -20.08
C ALA A 20 4.62 19.83 -20.24
N ILE A 21 5.51 20.63 -20.84
CA ILE A 21 6.92 20.26 -21.04
C ILE A 21 7.64 20.12 -19.68
N THR A 22 7.41 21.07 -18.77
CA THR A 22 8.01 21.03 -17.42
C THR A 22 7.52 19.82 -16.65
N ASN A 23 6.19 19.58 -16.64
CA ASN A 23 5.58 18.43 -15.98
C ASN A 23 6.13 17.11 -16.51
N TYR A 24 6.24 16.98 -17.82
CA TYR A 24 6.77 15.79 -18.47
C TYR A 24 8.27 15.55 -18.19
N ARG A 25 9.09 16.62 -18.26
CA ARG A 25 10.55 16.53 -18.12
C ARG A 25 10.99 16.32 -16.69
N VAL A 26 10.38 17.04 -15.76
CA VAL A 26 10.73 16.94 -14.32
C VAL A 26 10.09 15.72 -13.70
N ASP A 27 8.78 15.52 -13.93
CA ASP A 27 7.99 14.35 -13.53
C ASP A 27 8.26 13.93 -12.06
N PRO A 28 8.05 14.81 -11.07
CA PRO A 28 8.50 14.58 -9.68
C PRO A 28 7.88 13.35 -9.02
N ALA A 29 6.71 12.90 -9.49
CA ALA A 29 6.01 11.71 -8.99
C ALA A 29 6.16 10.49 -9.92
N ASN A 30 7.07 10.53 -10.90
CA ASN A 30 7.31 9.45 -11.86
C ASN A 30 6.04 8.98 -12.60
N ILE A 31 5.10 9.88 -12.90
CA ILE A 31 3.84 9.55 -13.59
C ILE A 31 4.10 9.17 -15.05
N PHE A 32 5.04 9.87 -15.71
CA PHE A 32 5.40 9.65 -17.12
C PHE A 32 6.52 8.63 -17.29
N SER A 33 7.49 8.60 -16.39
CA SER A 33 8.68 7.74 -16.41
C SER A 33 8.53 6.48 -15.54
N SER A 34 7.34 6.19 -15.05
CA SER A 34 7.08 5.13 -14.04
C SER A 34 7.62 3.75 -14.46
N SER A 35 7.49 3.38 -15.73
CA SER A 35 7.90 2.04 -16.19
C SER A 35 9.41 1.80 -16.13
N GLU A 36 10.23 2.79 -16.47
CA GLU A 36 11.70 2.68 -16.45
C GLU A 36 12.23 2.78 -15.02
N TYR A 37 11.77 3.77 -14.26
CA TYR A 37 12.16 3.97 -12.86
C TYR A 37 11.83 2.76 -12.00
N ILE A 38 10.56 2.31 -12.04
CA ILE A 38 10.08 1.16 -11.27
C ILE A 38 10.72 -0.15 -11.77
N GLY A 39 10.91 -0.28 -13.10
CA GLY A 39 11.56 -1.43 -13.70
C GLY A 39 12.98 -1.62 -13.22
N GLY A 40 13.75 -0.53 -13.11
CA GLY A 40 15.12 -0.55 -12.58
C GLY A 40 15.19 -0.92 -11.10
N ILE A 41 14.28 -0.38 -10.28
CA ILE A 41 14.14 -0.76 -8.85
C ILE A 41 13.87 -2.26 -8.74
N ALA A 42 12.85 -2.75 -9.45
CA ALA A 42 12.45 -4.16 -9.40
C ALA A 42 13.56 -5.11 -9.90
N GLU A 43 14.38 -4.67 -10.85
CA GLU A 43 15.53 -5.45 -11.32
C GLU A 43 16.57 -5.63 -10.22
N ILE A 44 16.89 -4.57 -9.47
CA ILE A 44 17.82 -4.64 -8.33
C ILE A 44 17.28 -5.57 -7.26
N LEU A 45 16.01 -5.37 -6.85
CA LEU A 45 15.36 -6.20 -5.84
C LEU A 45 15.31 -7.68 -6.25
N SER A 46 15.08 -7.98 -7.53
CA SER A 46 15.05 -9.36 -8.07
C SER A 46 16.38 -10.07 -8.02
N LYS A 47 17.49 -9.34 -7.96
CA LYS A 47 18.86 -9.88 -7.76
C LYS A 47 19.19 -10.16 -6.29
N GLY A 48 18.26 -9.92 -5.38
CA GLY A 48 18.46 -10.05 -3.93
C GLY A 48 19.13 -8.84 -3.29
N HIS A 49 19.28 -7.74 -4.02
CA HIS A 49 19.82 -6.48 -3.51
C HIS A 49 18.72 -5.58 -2.96
N ASN A 50 19.08 -4.75 -2.01
CA ASN A 50 18.20 -3.74 -1.43
C ASN A 50 18.38 -2.40 -2.15
N VAL A 51 17.34 -1.58 -2.12
CA VAL A 51 17.33 -0.27 -2.79
C VAL A 51 17.04 0.82 -1.80
N ASP A 52 17.86 1.88 -1.79
CA ASP A 52 17.68 3.06 -0.95
C ASP A 52 17.28 4.29 -1.76
N ASN A 53 16.93 5.38 -1.06
CA ASN A 53 16.56 6.66 -1.62
C ASN A 53 15.36 6.59 -2.60
N LEU A 54 14.36 5.79 -2.26
CA LEU A 54 13.14 5.69 -3.04
C LEU A 54 12.24 6.88 -2.83
N THR A 55 11.78 7.50 -3.90
CA THR A 55 10.88 8.66 -3.85
C THR A 55 9.75 8.54 -4.87
N ASN A 56 8.53 8.84 -4.44
CA ASN A 56 7.36 9.05 -5.31
C ASN A 56 7.20 8.01 -6.42
N TYR A 57 7.02 6.76 -6.07
CA TYR A 57 6.76 5.68 -7.02
C TYR A 57 5.40 5.02 -6.74
N ASP A 58 4.81 4.43 -7.77
CA ASP A 58 3.60 3.63 -7.62
C ASP A 58 3.98 2.25 -7.09
N GLU A 59 3.60 1.97 -5.84
CA GLU A 59 3.93 0.72 -5.16
C GLU A 59 3.26 -0.48 -5.82
N ARG A 60 2.05 -0.31 -6.37
CA ARG A 60 1.32 -1.38 -7.08
C ARG A 60 2.05 -1.81 -8.35
N LEU A 61 2.54 -0.83 -9.11
CA LEU A 61 3.37 -1.11 -10.28
C LEU A 61 4.71 -1.73 -9.89
N LEU A 62 5.30 -1.35 -8.74
CA LEU A 62 6.49 -2.02 -8.24
C LEU A 62 6.20 -3.48 -7.89
N GLN A 63 5.09 -3.77 -7.21
CA GLN A 63 4.67 -5.14 -6.93
C GLN A 63 4.48 -5.95 -8.22
N GLU A 64 3.84 -5.36 -9.24
CA GLU A 64 3.71 -5.98 -10.55
C GLU A 64 5.08 -6.36 -11.14
N GLN A 65 6.03 -5.42 -11.13
CA GLN A 65 7.36 -5.64 -11.69
C GLN A 65 8.17 -6.66 -10.87
N MET A 66 8.02 -6.69 -9.55
CA MET A 66 8.67 -7.69 -8.68
C MET A 66 8.10 -9.09 -8.95
N VAL A 67 6.78 -9.24 -8.97
CA VAL A 67 6.12 -10.55 -9.21
C VAL A 67 6.45 -11.09 -10.60
N LYS A 68 6.51 -10.24 -11.63
CA LYS A 68 6.95 -10.63 -12.99
C LYS A 68 8.35 -11.18 -13.05
N ARG A 69 9.23 -10.76 -12.14
CA ARG A 69 10.64 -11.20 -12.07
C ARG A 69 10.87 -12.38 -11.15
N LEU A 70 9.87 -12.86 -10.44
CA LEU A 70 10.01 -14.06 -9.62
C LEU A 70 10.30 -15.29 -10.50
N HIS A 71 11.32 -16.03 -10.19
CA HIS A 71 11.63 -17.31 -10.85
C HIS A 71 10.75 -18.45 -10.32
N LYS A 72 10.36 -18.38 -9.05
CA LYS A 72 9.48 -19.34 -8.37
C LYS A 72 8.48 -18.62 -7.47
N SER A 73 7.41 -19.31 -7.07
CA SER A 73 6.48 -18.80 -6.05
C SER A 73 7.22 -18.59 -4.73
N PRO A 74 6.95 -17.50 -3.99
CA PRO A 74 7.40 -17.38 -2.61
C PRO A 74 6.70 -18.43 -1.74
N ASP A 75 7.34 -18.84 -0.64
CA ASP A 75 6.66 -19.70 0.33
C ASP A 75 5.52 -18.94 1.00
N ILE A 76 5.73 -17.66 1.30
CA ILE A 76 4.79 -16.77 1.98
C ILE A 76 4.66 -15.45 1.21
N ALA A 77 3.41 -14.99 0.99
CA ALA A 77 3.14 -13.62 0.59
C ALA A 77 2.44 -12.86 1.73
N VAL A 78 2.89 -11.63 2.00
CA VAL A 78 2.28 -10.74 2.99
C VAL A 78 1.46 -9.69 2.26
N LEU A 79 0.16 -9.64 2.50
CA LEU A 79 -0.79 -8.76 1.83
C LEU A 79 -1.42 -7.79 2.84
N GLY A 80 -1.55 -6.52 2.51
CA GLY A 80 -2.20 -5.55 3.37
C GLY A 80 -1.83 -4.10 3.05
N SER A 81 -2.07 -3.22 4.01
CA SER A 81 -1.73 -1.80 3.94
C SER A 81 -0.27 -1.55 4.33
N SER A 82 0.12 -0.27 4.43
CA SER A 82 1.45 0.13 4.93
C SER A 82 1.79 -0.42 6.32
N ARG A 83 0.79 -0.81 7.09
CA ARG A 83 0.95 -1.26 8.48
C ARG A 83 1.65 -2.63 8.61
N ILE A 84 1.71 -3.39 7.51
CA ILE A 84 2.37 -4.70 7.50
C ILE A 84 3.66 -4.72 6.66
N MET A 85 4.08 -3.59 6.12
CA MET A 85 5.22 -3.53 5.21
C MET A 85 6.57 -3.87 5.84
N GLU A 86 6.69 -3.90 7.16
CA GLU A 86 7.90 -4.35 7.85
C GLU A 86 7.91 -5.86 8.18
N ILE A 87 6.85 -6.62 7.83
CA ILE A 87 6.79 -8.07 8.02
C ILE A 87 7.52 -8.76 6.87
N GLY A 88 8.69 -9.27 7.12
CA GLY A 88 9.58 -9.85 6.11
C GLY A 88 10.13 -11.22 6.45
N SER A 89 11.18 -11.59 5.76
CA SER A 89 11.80 -12.91 5.83
C SER A 89 12.30 -13.28 7.23
N ASP A 90 12.62 -12.31 8.06
CA ASP A 90 13.05 -12.50 9.44
C ASP A 90 11.92 -12.91 10.41
N PHE A 91 10.65 -12.76 10.01
CA PHE A 91 9.51 -13.30 10.75
C PHE A 91 9.28 -14.80 10.49
N PHE A 92 9.85 -15.32 9.41
CA PHE A 92 9.60 -16.69 8.95
C PHE A 92 10.91 -17.41 8.60
N PRO A 93 11.70 -17.85 9.60
CA PRO A 93 13.00 -18.46 9.37
C PRO A 93 12.93 -19.63 8.37
N GLY A 94 13.83 -19.63 7.39
CA GLY A 94 13.93 -20.69 6.37
C GLY A 94 12.85 -20.65 5.27
N LYS A 95 11.98 -19.63 5.25
CA LYS A 95 10.96 -19.43 4.21
C LYS A 95 11.32 -18.25 3.31
N SER A 96 11.03 -18.37 2.03
CA SER A 96 11.05 -17.24 1.12
C SER A 96 9.78 -16.41 1.28
N VAL A 97 9.93 -15.12 1.54
CA VAL A 97 8.82 -14.19 1.77
C VAL A 97 8.80 -13.15 0.66
N LEU A 98 7.60 -12.76 0.24
CA LEU A 98 7.37 -11.56 -0.55
C LEU A 98 6.35 -10.69 0.17
N ASN A 99 6.79 -9.51 0.63
CA ASN A 99 5.88 -8.51 1.16
C ASN A 99 5.28 -7.71 0.00
N CYS A 100 3.98 -7.87 -0.19
CA CYS A 100 3.17 -7.18 -1.19
C CYS A 100 2.32 -6.05 -0.58
N GLY A 101 2.62 -5.60 0.63
CA GLY A 101 1.95 -4.46 1.26
C GLY A 101 2.09 -3.19 0.43
N VAL A 102 1.02 -2.38 0.40
CA VAL A 102 0.97 -1.11 -0.33
C VAL A 102 0.35 -0.01 0.52
N SER A 103 0.84 1.21 0.39
CA SER A 103 0.29 2.37 1.11
C SER A 103 -1.20 2.54 0.80
N HIS A 104 -1.99 2.85 1.83
CA HIS A 104 -3.46 2.93 1.74
C HIS A 104 -4.12 1.68 1.12
N GLY A 105 -3.46 0.52 1.23
CA GLY A 105 -3.97 -0.75 0.71
C GLY A 105 -5.35 -1.10 1.27
N GLY A 106 -6.27 -1.45 0.37
CA GLY A 106 -7.63 -1.87 0.69
C GLY A 106 -7.91 -3.30 0.22
N ILE A 107 -9.12 -3.80 0.44
CA ILE A 107 -9.50 -5.15 0.00
C ILE A 107 -9.36 -5.32 -1.52
N ARG A 108 -9.60 -4.24 -2.30
CA ARG A 108 -9.41 -4.29 -3.75
C ARG A 108 -7.94 -4.48 -4.14
N ASP A 109 -7.00 -3.94 -3.37
CA ASP A 109 -5.56 -4.19 -3.56
C ASP A 109 -5.23 -5.66 -3.30
N LEU A 110 -5.75 -6.25 -2.21
CA LEU A 110 -5.55 -7.68 -1.92
C LEU A 110 -6.04 -8.56 -3.08
N VAL A 111 -7.23 -8.26 -3.61
CA VAL A 111 -7.82 -8.96 -4.75
C VAL A 111 -6.96 -8.78 -6.01
N ALA A 112 -6.52 -7.56 -6.30
CA ALA A 112 -5.71 -7.25 -7.48
C ALA A 112 -4.32 -7.92 -7.42
N ILE A 113 -3.65 -7.87 -6.26
CA ILE A 113 -2.34 -8.49 -6.05
C ILE A 113 -2.45 -10.03 -6.06
N THR A 114 -3.50 -10.59 -5.47
CA THR A 114 -3.73 -12.03 -5.57
C THR A 114 -4.00 -12.45 -7.03
N GLY A 115 -4.76 -11.64 -7.77
CA GLY A 115 -4.98 -11.85 -9.20
C GLY A 115 -3.70 -11.77 -10.03
N LEU A 116 -2.81 -10.86 -9.70
CA LEU A 116 -1.47 -10.75 -10.29
C LEU A 116 -0.65 -12.02 -10.02
N LEU A 117 -0.56 -12.46 -8.76
CA LEU A 117 0.14 -13.69 -8.36
C LEU A 117 -0.43 -14.93 -9.06
N ASP A 118 -1.75 -15.04 -9.12
CA ASP A 118 -2.44 -16.16 -9.77
C ASP A 118 -2.21 -16.17 -11.29
N SER A 119 -2.32 -15.03 -11.95
CA SER A 119 -2.15 -14.90 -13.41
C SER A 119 -0.75 -15.28 -13.89
N LEU A 120 0.25 -15.07 -13.06
CA LEU A 120 1.65 -15.39 -13.36
C LEU A 120 2.09 -16.75 -12.80
N GLY A 121 1.18 -17.52 -12.18
CA GLY A 121 1.50 -18.82 -11.56
C GLY A 121 2.46 -18.68 -10.37
N ARG A 122 2.34 -17.60 -9.61
CA ARG A 122 3.21 -17.27 -8.47
C ARG A 122 2.48 -17.28 -7.12
N LEU A 123 1.33 -17.94 -7.03
CA LEU A 123 0.63 -18.09 -5.74
C LEU A 123 1.54 -18.76 -4.71
N PRO A 124 1.60 -18.23 -3.48
CA PRO A 124 2.39 -18.81 -2.39
C PRO A 124 1.72 -20.02 -1.77
N GLY A 125 2.45 -20.73 -0.91
CA GLY A 125 1.86 -21.77 -0.04
C GLY A 125 1.10 -21.21 1.15
N GLU A 126 1.47 -20.00 1.62
CA GLU A 126 0.84 -19.31 2.74
C GLU A 126 0.66 -17.82 2.43
N VAL A 127 -0.46 -17.25 2.88
CA VAL A 127 -0.73 -15.80 2.79
C VAL A 127 -0.96 -15.25 4.18
N VAL A 128 -0.19 -14.23 4.54
CA VAL A 128 -0.40 -13.41 5.74
C VAL A 128 -1.18 -12.17 5.31
N ILE A 129 -2.38 -11.97 5.84
CA ILE A 129 -3.24 -10.84 5.51
C ILE A 129 -3.31 -9.88 6.69
N GLY A 130 -2.74 -8.69 6.54
CA GLY A 130 -2.96 -7.59 7.48
C GLY A 130 -4.34 -7.00 7.26
N LEU A 131 -5.17 -7.04 8.29
CA LEU A 131 -6.53 -6.46 8.25
C LEU A 131 -6.62 -5.28 9.20
N ASP A 132 -7.14 -4.17 8.71
CA ASP A 132 -7.40 -2.97 9.50
C ASP A 132 -8.75 -2.33 9.13
N PRO A 133 -9.30 -1.44 9.99
CA PRO A 133 -10.59 -0.80 9.77
C PRO A 133 -10.72 -0.06 8.44
N TYR A 134 -9.64 0.55 7.93
CA TYR A 134 -9.65 1.27 6.66
C TYR A 134 -9.87 0.35 5.46
N MET A 135 -9.39 -0.88 5.54
CA MET A 135 -9.52 -1.84 4.46
C MET A 135 -10.95 -2.36 4.31
N ILE A 136 -11.62 -2.55 5.44
CA ILE A 136 -12.98 -3.14 5.52
C ILE A 136 -14.05 -2.05 5.50
N GLY A 137 -13.66 -0.80 5.77
CA GLY A 137 -14.55 0.34 5.84
C GLY A 137 -14.91 0.93 4.46
N LYS A 138 -15.96 1.75 4.45
CA LYS A 138 -16.45 2.45 3.26
C LYS A 138 -15.46 3.53 2.81
N GLY A 139 -15.14 3.58 1.53
CA GLY A 139 -14.38 4.67 0.92
C GLY A 139 -12.89 4.38 0.70
N GLY A 140 -12.49 3.16 0.42
CA GLY A 140 -11.10 2.78 0.13
C GLY A 140 -10.45 3.59 -1.00
N SER A 141 -9.13 3.60 -1.05
CA SER A 141 -8.31 4.26 -2.08
C SER A 141 -8.64 3.75 -3.49
N SER A 142 -8.50 4.61 -4.50
CA SER A 142 -8.56 4.24 -5.92
C SER A 142 -7.21 3.80 -6.50
N GLU A 143 -6.16 3.76 -5.70
CA GLU A 143 -4.79 3.45 -6.17
C GLU A 143 -4.65 2.02 -6.71
N TRP A 144 -5.50 1.06 -6.26
CA TRP A 144 -5.60 -0.30 -6.79
C TRP A 144 -5.83 -0.34 -8.31
N GLU A 145 -6.36 0.75 -8.90
CA GLU A 145 -6.64 0.87 -10.33
C GLU A 145 -5.39 0.71 -11.20
N SER A 146 -4.20 0.93 -10.65
CA SER A 146 -2.93 0.60 -11.33
C SER A 146 -2.82 -0.90 -11.67
N LEU A 147 -3.54 -1.77 -10.95
CA LEU A 147 -3.64 -3.20 -11.16
C LEU A 147 -5.04 -3.64 -11.65
N SER A 148 -5.84 -2.72 -12.20
CA SER A 148 -7.25 -2.97 -12.58
C SER A 148 -7.43 -4.15 -13.53
N ALA A 149 -6.49 -4.40 -14.44
CA ALA A 149 -6.53 -5.53 -15.34
C ALA A 149 -6.47 -6.88 -14.60
N TYR A 150 -5.62 -6.99 -13.58
CA TYR A 150 -5.51 -8.19 -12.74
C TYR A 150 -6.72 -8.34 -11.84
N TYR A 151 -7.20 -7.22 -11.27
CA TYR A 151 -8.41 -7.20 -10.46
C TYR A 151 -9.63 -7.70 -11.25
N GLY A 152 -9.89 -7.13 -12.42
CA GLY A 152 -11.03 -7.49 -13.26
C GLY A 152 -10.97 -8.94 -13.74
N SER A 153 -9.81 -9.39 -14.23
CA SER A 153 -9.61 -10.76 -14.68
C SER A 153 -9.79 -11.77 -13.54
N PHE A 154 -9.31 -11.43 -12.35
CA PHE A 154 -9.44 -12.29 -11.18
C PHE A 154 -10.89 -12.39 -10.70
N LEU A 155 -11.62 -11.27 -10.60
CA LEU A 155 -13.04 -11.29 -10.23
C LEU A 155 -13.88 -12.09 -11.23
N HIS A 156 -13.63 -11.93 -12.52
CA HIS A 156 -14.30 -12.74 -13.55
C HIS A 156 -14.05 -14.24 -13.32
N LYS A 157 -12.81 -14.62 -12.99
CA LYS A 157 -12.44 -16.01 -12.72
C LYS A 157 -13.16 -16.58 -11.51
N ILE A 158 -13.20 -15.85 -10.37
CA ILE A 158 -13.77 -16.39 -9.12
C ILE A 158 -15.30 -16.35 -9.10
N ARG A 159 -15.92 -15.37 -9.74
CA ARG A 159 -17.39 -15.24 -9.81
C ARG A 159 -18.04 -16.06 -10.92
N LYS A 160 -17.26 -16.56 -11.88
CA LYS A 160 -17.74 -17.29 -13.07
C LYS A 160 -18.82 -16.50 -13.84
N THR A 161 -18.79 -15.17 -13.76
CA THR A 161 -19.77 -14.29 -14.38
C THR A 161 -19.30 -13.86 -15.77
N GLY A 162 -20.18 -13.98 -16.77
CA GLY A 162 -19.89 -13.55 -18.15
C GLY A 162 -19.92 -12.04 -18.38
N ASN A 163 -20.17 -11.22 -17.37
CA ASN A 163 -20.33 -9.79 -17.50
C ASN A 163 -19.02 -9.04 -17.20
N ARG A 164 -18.51 -8.34 -18.20
CA ARG A 164 -17.35 -7.47 -18.11
C ARG A 164 -17.78 -6.06 -17.66
N ASP A 165 -18.46 -5.91 -16.53
CA ASP A 165 -18.94 -4.62 -16.03
C ASP A 165 -17.84 -3.79 -15.34
N TYR A 166 -16.61 -3.94 -15.75
CA TYR A 166 -15.55 -3.01 -15.35
C TYR A 166 -15.16 -2.19 -16.56
N ASP A 167 -15.60 -0.94 -16.55
CA ASP A 167 -15.19 0.09 -17.50
C ASP A 167 -13.66 0.18 -17.49
N HIS A 168 -13.06 -0.35 -18.56
CA HIS A 168 -11.62 -0.33 -18.78
C HIS A 168 -11.13 1.00 -19.38
N GLY A 169 -11.74 2.10 -19.01
CA GLY A 169 -11.11 3.41 -19.21
C GLY A 169 -9.75 3.35 -18.50
N SER A 170 -8.65 3.37 -19.26
CA SER A 170 -7.32 3.25 -18.66
C SER A 170 -7.10 4.40 -17.67
N PRO A 171 -7.19 4.16 -16.33
CA PRO A 171 -7.03 5.22 -15.32
C PRO A 171 -5.65 5.86 -15.44
N ILE A 172 -4.67 5.08 -15.88
CA ILE A 172 -3.28 5.52 -16.13
C ILE A 172 -3.24 6.55 -17.25
N PHE A 173 -3.99 6.35 -18.34
CA PHE A 173 -4.02 7.31 -19.44
C PHE A 173 -4.66 8.63 -19.04
N SER A 174 -5.81 8.59 -18.37
CA SER A 174 -6.49 9.80 -17.89
C SER A 174 -5.64 10.56 -16.86
N ARG A 175 -4.97 9.85 -15.94
CA ARG A 175 -4.05 10.41 -14.95
C ARG A 175 -2.84 11.07 -15.64
N LYS A 176 -2.22 10.42 -16.63
CA LYS A 176 -1.14 11.01 -17.42
C LYS A 176 -1.59 12.27 -18.14
N LEU A 177 -2.72 12.21 -18.81
CA LEU A 177 -3.25 13.35 -19.57
C LEU A 177 -3.58 14.55 -18.67
N SER A 178 -4.23 14.32 -17.53
CA SER A 178 -4.52 15.39 -16.57
C SER A 178 -3.25 15.99 -15.98
N SER A 179 -2.24 15.16 -15.69
CA SER A 179 -0.97 15.60 -15.10
C SER A 179 -0.16 16.48 -16.07
N PHE A 180 -0.29 16.30 -17.39
CA PHE A 180 0.40 17.18 -18.35
C PHE A 180 0.05 18.65 -18.15
N PHE A 181 -1.21 18.98 -17.89
CA PHE A 181 -1.71 20.35 -17.80
C PHE A 181 -2.03 20.79 -16.37
N SER A 182 -1.69 19.97 -15.36
CA SER A 182 -1.92 20.30 -13.96
C SER A 182 -0.96 21.39 -13.46
N LEU A 183 -1.53 22.49 -12.96
CA LEU A 183 -0.74 23.56 -12.34
C LEU A 183 -0.18 23.15 -10.97
N ASP A 184 -0.88 22.29 -10.23
CA ASP A 184 -0.38 21.75 -8.97
C ASP A 184 0.83 20.85 -9.21
N TYR A 185 0.77 20.05 -10.27
CA TYR A 185 1.90 19.22 -10.68
C TYR A 185 3.08 20.06 -11.19
N PHE A 186 2.79 21.17 -11.88
CA PHE A 186 3.81 22.15 -12.30
C PHE A 186 4.50 22.80 -11.11
N LYS A 187 3.72 23.22 -10.11
CA LYS A 187 4.28 23.75 -8.85
C LYS A 187 5.18 22.70 -8.17
N SER A 188 4.73 21.46 -8.07
CA SER A 188 5.53 20.37 -7.52
C SER A 188 6.80 20.11 -8.34
N SER A 189 6.74 20.26 -9.67
CA SER A 189 7.90 20.14 -10.55
C SER A 189 8.93 21.26 -10.30
N ILE A 190 8.49 22.50 -10.13
CA ILE A 190 9.36 23.62 -9.80
C ILE A 190 9.99 23.42 -8.41
N ASP A 191 9.20 23.05 -7.40
CA ASP A 191 9.69 22.78 -6.04
C ASP A 191 10.73 21.65 -6.04
N PHE A 192 10.52 20.61 -6.84
CA PHE A 192 11.46 19.49 -6.98
C PHE A 192 12.83 19.97 -7.49
N VAL A 193 12.83 20.79 -8.54
CA VAL A 193 14.06 21.36 -9.10
C VAL A 193 14.70 22.34 -8.13
N ALA A 194 13.92 23.25 -7.54
CA ALA A 194 14.41 24.27 -6.62
C ALA A 194 15.08 23.68 -5.38
N ARG A 195 14.56 22.58 -4.86
CA ARG A 195 15.12 21.85 -3.71
C ARG A 195 16.22 20.87 -4.10
N ARG A 196 16.62 20.81 -5.36
CA ARG A 196 17.63 19.89 -5.91
C ARG A 196 17.35 18.42 -5.57
N HIS A 197 16.09 18.03 -5.53
CA HIS A 197 15.72 16.63 -5.34
C HIS A 197 16.26 15.75 -6.48
N SER A 198 16.59 14.51 -6.16
CA SER A 198 17.09 13.53 -7.12
C SER A 198 16.12 12.35 -7.18
N LYS A 199 15.87 11.84 -8.38
CA LYS A 199 15.15 10.58 -8.61
C LYS A 199 16.07 9.35 -8.56
N ARG A 200 17.31 9.53 -8.15
CA ARG A 200 18.28 8.42 -8.17
C ARG A 200 18.02 7.53 -6.97
N TYR A 201 17.57 6.32 -7.23
CA TYR A 201 17.65 5.23 -6.28
C TYR A 201 19.07 4.68 -6.23
N LEU A 202 19.42 4.06 -5.10
CA LEU A 202 20.74 3.51 -4.87
C LEU A 202 20.63 2.00 -4.65
N ASP A 203 21.38 1.22 -5.44
CA ASP A 203 21.63 -0.18 -5.13
C ASP A 203 22.59 -0.25 -3.95
N VAL A 204 22.11 -0.76 -2.82
CA VAL A 204 22.92 -0.92 -1.60
C VAL A 204 23.33 -2.38 -1.33
N GLY A 205 23.15 -3.25 -2.33
CA GLY A 205 23.46 -4.68 -2.21
C GLY A 205 22.68 -5.31 -1.05
N ALA A 206 23.38 -6.00 -0.14
CA ALA A 206 22.81 -6.55 1.10
C ALA A 206 22.76 -5.53 2.25
N GLY A 207 23.12 -4.26 1.99
CA GLY A 207 23.08 -3.20 3.00
C GLY A 207 21.67 -2.85 3.46
N ILE A 208 21.54 -2.22 4.63
CA ILE A 208 20.25 -1.76 5.17
C ILE A 208 19.94 -0.41 4.53
N PRO A 209 18.83 -0.27 3.76
CA PRO A 209 18.42 1.01 3.22
C PRO A 209 17.96 1.94 4.36
N LEU A 210 18.28 3.24 4.25
CA LEU A 210 17.82 4.25 5.21
C LEU A 210 16.35 4.62 4.96
N SER A 211 15.95 4.69 3.69
CA SER A 211 14.59 4.98 3.25
C SER A 211 14.31 4.27 1.93
N GLY A 212 13.96 3.01 1.98
CA GLY A 212 13.89 2.20 0.78
C GLY A 212 13.20 0.86 0.93
N ARG A 213 13.57 -0.08 0.08
CA ARG A 213 13.00 -1.42 0.04
C ARG A 213 14.08 -2.49 0.16
N PHE A 214 13.77 -3.51 0.91
CA PHE A 214 14.54 -4.77 0.91
C PHE A 214 14.08 -5.66 -0.25
N SER A 215 14.92 -6.60 -0.62
CA SER A 215 14.68 -7.53 -1.73
C SER A 215 13.46 -8.43 -1.55
N ASP A 216 13.02 -8.64 -0.31
CA ASP A 216 11.78 -9.36 0.01
C ASP A 216 10.52 -8.47 -0.03
N GLY A 217 10.64 -7.22 -0.49
CA GLY A 217 9.54 -6.26 -0.60
C GLY A 217 9.26 -5.47 0.67
N THR A 218 9.90 -5.76 1.80
CA THR A 218 9.73 -4.97 3.02
C THR A 218 10.28 -3.56 2.88
N ILE A 219 9.79 -2.65 3.72
CA ILE A 219 10.21 -1.24 3.72
C ILE A 219 11.16 -0.96 4.87
N SER A 220 12.06 0.00 4.67
CA SER A 220 12.83 0.65 5.73
C SER A 220 12.33 2.07 5.89
N TYR A 221 11.92 2.44 7.10
CA TYR A 221 11.54 3.80 7.43
C TYR A 221 12.77 4.61 7.87
N PRO A 222 12.92 5.88 7.43
CA PRO A 222 14.04 6.73 7.81
C PRO A 222 14.03 7.04 9.31
N ASP A 223 15.21 7.25 9.90
CA ASP A 223 15.35 7.54 11.34
C ASP A 223 14.58 8.80 11.79
N THR A 224 14.29 9.72 10.85
CA THR A 224 13.45 10.91 11.13
C THR A 224 12.04 10.54 11.58
N TYR A 225 11.51 9.37 11.20
CA TYR A 225 10.22 8.86 11.67
C TYR A 225 10.24 8.40 13.13
N ARG A 226 11.43 8.19 13.69
CA ARG A 226 11.61 7.79 15.10
C ARG A 226 11.82 8.97 16.04
N ASN A 227 11.77 10.22 15.52
CA ASN A 227 11.94 11.42 16.33
C ASN A 227 10.63 11.70 17.12
N PRO A 228 10.67 11.79 18.47
CA PRO A 228 9.49 12.05 19.31
C PRO A 228 8.74 13.34 18.95
N ASP A 229 9.44 14.38 18.52
CA ASP A 229 8.79 15.64 18.12
C ASP A 229 8.01 15.48 16.82
N THR A 230 8.56 14.73 15.86
CA THR A 230 7.87 14.40 14.62
C THR A 230 6.65 13.52 14.90
N LEU A 231 6.75 12.54 15.80
CA LEU A 231 5.64 11.72 16.22
C LEU A 231 4.51 12.55 16.84
N LYS A 232 4.83 13.47 17.74
CA LYS A 232 3.82 14.34 18.36
C LYS A 232 3.08 15.19 17.32
N VAL A 233 3.79 15.81 16.40
CA VAL A 233 3.19 16.60 15.31
C VAL A 233 2.30 15.73 14.44
N ALA A 234 2.74 14.51 14.08
CA ALA A 234 1.96 13.57 13.29
C ALA A 234 0.69 13.11 14.02
N LEU A 235 0.78 12.84 15.34
CA LEU A 235 -0.38 12.48 16.16
C LEU A 235 -1.40 13.60 16.23
N ASP A 236 -0.97 14.82 16.56
CA ASP A 236 -1.86 15.99 16.68
C ASP A 236 -2.56 16.28 15.34
N ALA A 237 -1.82 16.22 14.24
CA ALA A 237 -2.36 16.41 12.90
C ALA A 237 -3.35 15.29 12.52
N GLY A 238 -3.03 14.05 12.85
CA GLY A 238 -3.87 12.90 12.54
C GLY A 238 -5.16 12.88 13.35
N ILE A 239 -5.08 13.10 14.66
CA ILE A 239 -6.26 13.18 15.53
C ILE A 239 -7.17 14.34 15.10
N THR A 240 -6.58 15.50 14.73
CA THR A 240 -7.33 16.66 14.25
C THR A 240 -7.90 16.43 12.84
N GLY A 241 -7.16 15.77 11.96
CA GLY A 241 -7.56 15.47 10.57
C GLY A 241 -8.72 14.47 10.48
N LEU A 242 -8.85 13.56 11.44
CA LEU A 242 -9.94 12.58 11.50
C LEU A 242 -11.23 13.16 12.08
N LYS A 243 -11.68 14.30 11.54
CA LYS A 243 -12.94 14.93 11.99
C LYS A 243 -14.14 13.98 11.95
N ASN A 244 -14.16 13.03 11.01
CA ASN A 244 -15.25 12.07 10.80
C ASN A 244 -14.95 10.69 11.40
N GLY A 245 -13.82 10.51 12.09
CA GLY A 245 -13.40 9.23 12.65
C GLY A 245 -12.95 8.20 11.59
N LEU A 246 -12.97 6.93 11.97
CA LEU A 246 -12.70 5.81 11.05
C LEU A 246 -13.93 5.52 10.18
N PRO A 247 -13.73 4.97 8.97
CA PRO A 247 -14.86 4.63 8.09
C PRO A 247 -15.75 3.57 8.72
N GLN A 248 -17.04 3.63 8.39
CA GLN A 248 -18.01 2.61 8.79
C GLN A 248 -17.81 1.33 7.98
N PRO A 249 -18.16 0.15 8.52
CA PRO A 249 -18.08 -1.11 7.81
C PRO A 249 -18.78 -1.10 6.45
N ASP A 250 -18.17 -1.70 5.44
CA ASP A 250 -18.69 -1.77 4.08
C ASP A 250 -18.97 -3.20 3.65
N SER A 251 -20.23 -3.49 3.36
CA SER A 251 -20.66 -4.83 2.95
C SER A 251 -20.01 -5.29 1.63
N VAL A 252 -19.68 -4.37 0.74
CA VAL A 252 -19.00 -4.69 -0.54
C VAL A 252 -17.57 -5.15 -0.27
N SER A 253 -16.82 -4.41 0.56
CA SER A 253 -15.46 -4.78 0.97
C SER A 253 -15.45 -6.12 1.73
N MET A 254 -16.39 -6.32 2.63
CA MET A 254 -16.56 -7.60 3.36
C MET A 254 -16.89 -8.77 2.42
N GLY A 255 -17.76 -8.53 1.43
CA GLY A 255 -18.09 -9.51 0.39
C GLY A 255 -16.86 -9.90 -0.44
N LEU A 256 -16.10 -8.92 -0.93
CA LEU A 256 -14.86 -9.14 -1.67
C LEU A 256 -13.81 -9.90 -0.85
N LEU A 257 -13.66 -9.58 0.44
CA LEU A 257 -12.78 -10.34 1.33
C LEU A 257 -13.21 -11.80 1.40
N ASN A 258 -14.50 -12.08 1.57
CA ASN A 258 -15.00 -13.45 1.62
C ASN A 258 -14.72 -14.20 0.32
N GLU A 259 -14.96 -13.60 -0.85
CA GLU A 259 -14.66 -14.19 -2.16
C GLU A 259 -13.17 -14.51 -2.32
N LEU A 260 -12.28 -13.61 -1.87
CA LEU A 260 -10.85 -13.83 -1.85
C LEU A 260 -10.45 -15.01 -0.97
N LEU A 261 -11.00 -15.08 0.25
CA LEU A 261 -10.73 -16.17 1.20
C LEU A 261 -11.23 -17.53 0.66
N ASP A 262 -12.42 -17.56 0.04
CA ASP A 262 -12.94 -18.77 -0.61
C ASP A 262 -11.99 -19.27 -1.70
N PHE A 263 -11.47 -18.37 -2.53
CA PHE A 263 -10.49 -18.72 -3.55
C PHE A 263 -9.20 -19.30 -2.96
N LEU A 264 -8.62 -18.63 -1.95
CA LEU A 264 -7.37 -19.07 -1.33
C LEU A 264 -7.55 -20.45 -0.65
N GLN A 265 -8.66 -20.66 0.08
CA GLN A 265 -8.97 -21.92 0.74
C GLN A 265 -9.22 -23.06 -0.27
N GLN A 266 -9.90 -22.79 -1.39
CA GLN A 266 -10.09 -23.77 -2.47
C GLN A 266 -8.75 -24.18 -3.10
N ARG A 267 -7.75 -23.31 -3.11
CA ARG A 267 -6.39 -23.59 -3.56
C ARG A 267 -5.51 -24.23 -2.48
N ARG A 268 -6.07 -24.49 -1.29
CA ARG A 268 -5.35 -25.03 -0.13
C ARG A 268 -4.17 -24.16 0.32
N ILE A 269 -4.27 -22.84 0.10
CA ILE A 269 -3.31 -21.88 0.57
C ILE A 269 -3.59 -21.63 2.05
N VAL A 270 -2.56 -21.74 2.89
CA VAL A 270 -2.66 -21.42 4.31
C VAL A 270 -2.88 -19.92 4.46
N ILE A 271 -3.79 -19.52 5.34
CA ILE A 271 -4.10 -18.11 5.58
C ILE A 271 -3.86 -17.80 7.06
N ARG A 272 -3.27 -16.64 7.32
CA ARG A 272 -3.11 -16.07 8.67
C ARG A 272 -3.56 -14.62 8.64
N PHE A 273 -4.36 -14.19 9.61
CA PHE A 273 -4.71 -12.78 9.80
C PHE A 273 -3.80 -12.11 10.80
N VAL A 274 -3.45 -10.86 10.51
CA VAL A 274 -2.67 -10.00 11.42
C VAL A 274 -3.41 -8.68 11.60
N MET A 275 -3.64 -8.30 12.86
CA MET A 275 -4.09 -6.97 13.25
C MET A 275 -2.93 -6.27 13.95
N THR A 276 -2.58 -5.08 13.46
CA THR A 276 -1.50 -4.27 14.05
C THR A 276 -2.10 -3.18 14.94
N PRO A 277 -1.46 -2.84 16.09
CA PRO A 277 -2.00 -1.85 17.00
C PRO A 277 -1.89 -0.44 16.44
N TYR A 278 -2.75 0.45 16.92
CA TYR A 278 -2.67 1.89 16.76
C TYR A 278 -1.93 2.52 17.94
N HIS A 279 -1.36 3.72 17.72
CA HIS A 279 -0.80 4.48 18.82
C HIS A 279 -1.84 4.69 19.93
N PRO A 280 -1.52 4.49 21.23
CA PRO A 280 -2.51 4.54 22.31
C PRO A 280 -3.36 5.81 22.34
N GLU A 281 -2.76 6.99 22.12
CA GLU A 281 -3.50 8.26 22.08
C GLU A 281 -4.48 8.35 20.90
N PHE A 282 -4.09 7.82 19.75
CA PHE A 282 -4.97 7.77 18.58
C PHE A 282 -6.14 6.79 18.83
N TYR A 283 -5.82 5.60 19.35
CA TYR A 283 -6.83 4.60 19.72
C TYR A 283 -7.85 5.16 20.71
N ALA A 284 -7.38 5.84 21.78
CA ALA A 284 -8.24 6.48 22.75
C ALA A 284 -9.13 7.58 22.13
N ALA A 285 -8.54 8.47 21.29
CA ALA A 285 -9.27 9.54 20.63
C ALA A 285 -10.36 9.03 19.66
N ILE A 286 -10.13 7.91 18.99
CA ILE A 286 -11.15 7.28 18.15
C ILE A 286 -12.26 6.65 19.01
N ASN A 287 -11.91 5.94 20.07
CA ASN A 287 -12.89 5.33 20.96
C ASN A 287 -13.79 6.36 21.66
N GLU A 288 -13.28 7.56 21.97
CA GLU A 288 -14.07 8.67 22.47
C GLU A 288 -15.11 9.16 21.45
N ARG A 289 -14.72 9.27 20.17
CA ARG A 289 -15.58 9.78 19.09
C ARG A 289 -16.51 8.73 18.51
N GLN A 290 -16.06 7.50 18.43
CA GLN A 290 -16.78 6.35 17.85
C GLN A 290 -16.65 5.15 18.79
N PRO A 291 -17.37 5.16 19.91
CA PRO A 291 -17.34 4.07 20.87
C PRO A 291 -17.67 2.74 20.19
N LEU A 292 -16.92 1.69 20.56
CA LEU A 292 -17.07 0.33 20.05
C LEU A 292 -16.66 0.09 18.59
N LEU A 293 -16.22 1.08 17.83
CA LEU A 293 -15.88 0.84 16.42
C LEU A 293 -14.67 -0.07 16.25
N PHE A 294 -13.59 0.17 17.00
CA PHE A 294 -12.45 -0.76 17.02
C PHE A 294 -12.86 -2.15 17.51
N HIS A 295 -13.66 -2.22 18.56
CA HIS A 295 -14.19 -3.48 19.07
C HIS A 295 -15.00 -4.23 18.00
N TYR A 296 -15.84 -3.52 17.25
CA TYR A 296 -16.59 -4.11 16.13
C TYR A 296 -15.65 -4.75 15.08
N TYR A 297 -14.65 -4.00 14.62
CA TYR A 297 -13.72 -4.50 13.61
C TYR A 297 -12.86 -5.66 14.13
N GLU A 298 -12.41 -5.58 15.36
CA GLU A 298 -11.62 -6.63 15.98
C GLU A 298 -12.43 -7.91 16.17
N THR A 299 -13.67 -7.78 16.65
CA THR A 299 -14.62 -8.89 16.77
C THR A 299 -14.92 -9.51 15.41
N PHE A 300 -15.19 -8.68 14.39
CA PHE A 300 -15.41 -9.16 13.03
C PHE A 300 -14.24 -10.00 12.51
N VAL A 301 -12.99 -9.53 12.67
CA VAL A 301 -11.81 -10.29 12.22
C VAL A 301 -11.65 -11.59 12.99
N LYS A 302 -11.83 -11.58 14.32
CA LYS A 302 -11.75 -12.77 15.18
C LYS A 302 -12.83 -13.80 14.83
N GLU A 303 -14.08 -13.36 14.68
CA GLU A 303 -15.19 -14.25 14.30
C GLU A 303 -14.99 -14.84 12.89
N LEU A 304 -14.51 -14.04 11.95
CA LEU A 304 -14.16 -14.51 10.62
C LEU A 304 -13.06 -15.56 10.67
N GLY A 305 -12.05 -15.34 11.52
CA GLY A 305 -10.97 -16.30 11.78
C GLY A 305 -11.51 -17.62 12.32
N VAL A 306 -12.33 -17.58 13.35
CA VAL A 306 -12.97 -18.78 13.93
C VAL A 306 -13.82 -19.50 12.90
N LYS A 307 -14.71 -18.77 12.20
CA LYS A 307 -15.62 -19.35 11.19
C LYS A 307 -14.88 -20.07 10.06
N ARG A 308 -13.71 -19.57 9.68
CA ARG A 308 -12.92 -20.07 8.54
C ARG A 308 -11.72 -20.90 8.94
N ASN A 309 -11.53 -21.16 10.23
CA ASN A 309 -10.35 -21.83 10.78
C ASN A 309 -9.04 -21.13 10.33
N ILE A 310 -9.00 -19.81 10.43
CA ILE A 310 -7.85 -18.95 10.12
C ILE A 310 -7.30 -18.39 11.43
N PRO A 311 -6.03 -18.63 11.78
CA PRO A 311 -5.43 -18.04 12.97
C PRO A 311 -5.37 -16.51 12.84
N VAL A 312 -5.64 -15.84 13.96
CA VAL A 312 -5.64 -14.37 14.07
C VAL A 312 -4.60 -13.97 15.11
N THR A 313 -3.71 -13.08 14.71
CA THR A 313 -2.61 -12.57 15.53
C THR A 313 -2.76 -11.07 15.74
N GLY A 314 -2.49 -10.60 16.98
CA GLY A 314 -2.50 -9.18 17.34
C GLY A 314 -3.87 -8.61 17.66
N GLY A 315 -3.95 -7.28 17.63
CA GLY A 315 -5.12 -6.49 17.97
C GLY A 315 -4.90 -5.01 17.67
N PHE A 316 -5.92 -4.17 17.84
CA PHE A 316 -5.82 -2.74 17.57
C PHE A 316 -5.40 -1.91 18.79
N ASP A 317 -5.57 -2.43 20.00
CA ASP A 317 -5.20 -1.79 21.25
C ASP A 317 -3.76 -2.13 21.64
N ALA A 318 -2.86 -1.15 21.57
CA ALA A 318 -1.45 -1.31 21.90
C ALA A 318 -1.23 -1.62 23.38
N ASP A 319 -2.04 -1.03 24.27
CA ASP A 319 -1.90 -1.22 25.71
C ASP A 319 -2.24 -2.68 26.10
N SER A 320 -3.27 -3.26 25.48
CA SER A 320 -3.64 -4.66 25.66
C SER A 320 -2.56 -5.64 25.20
N LEU A 321 -1.76 -5.24 24.20
CA LEU A 321 -0.62 -6.02 23.66
C LEU A 321 0.71 -5.68 24.38
N GLY A 322 0.68 -4.82 25.40
CA GLY A 322 1.88 -4.36 26.10
C GLY A 322 2.91 -3.69 25.21
N ILE A 323 2.47 -2.97 24.18
CA ILE A 323 3.33 -2.25 23.22
C ILE A 323 3.41 -0.79 23.64
N PRO A 324 4.59 -0.29 24.07
CA PRO A 324 4.74 1.07 24.55
C PRO A 324 4.67 2.09 23.42
N ARG A 325 4.29 3.34 23.75
CA ARG A 325 4.19 4.47 22.81
C ARG A 325 5.46 4.71 22.00
N SER A 326 6.63 4.48 22.56
CA SER A 326 7.93 4.62 21.89
C SER A 326 8.15 3.64 20.74
N GLN A 327 7.28 2.67 20.58
CA GLN A 327 7.32 1.70 19.46
C GLN A 327 6.46 2.12 18.27
N PHE A 328 6.10 3.39 18.16
CA PHE A 328 5.33 3.91 17.03
C PHE A 328 6.08 5.00 16.29
N TYR A 329 5.94 5.03 14.96
CA TYR A 329 6.45 6.05 14.08
C TYR A 329 5.47 7.22 13.91
N ASP A 330 4.17 6.89 13.95
CA ASP A 330 3.05 7.81 13.85
C ASP A 330 1.80 7.17 14.52
N MET A 331 0.61 7.68 14.22
CA MET A 331 -0.64 7.16 14.76
C MET A 331 -1.02 5.75 14.28
N TYR A 332 -0.48 5.32 13.14
CA TYR A 332 -0.85 4.07 12.45
C TYR A 332 0.23 3.00 12.49
N HIS A 333 1.51 3.39 12.44
CA HIS A 333 2.61 2.48 12.18
C HIS A 333 3.40 2.20 13.45
N CYS A 334 3.36 0.95 13.89
CA CYS A 334 4.24 0.47 14.94
C CYS A 334 5.55 -0.06 14.35
N SER A 335 6.59 -0.08 15.17
CA SER A 335 7.92 -0.53 14.78
C SER A 335 7.96 -2.03 14.48
N LYS A 336 8.97 -2.44 13.75
CA LYS A 336 9.28 -3.86 13.50
C LYS A 336 9.41 -4.66 14.81
N ALA A 337 9.98 -4.07 15.86
CA ALA A 337 10.11 -4.75 17.17
C ALA A 337 8.74 -5.04 17.79
N ALA A 338 7.78 -4.12 17.67
CA ALA A 338 6.41 -4.35 18.09
C ALA A 338 5.74 -5.48 17.30
N LEU A 339 5.93 -5.49 15.96
CA LEU A 339 5.40 -6.55 15.10
C LEU A 339 6.00 -7.94 15.49
N VAL A 340 7.31 -8.01 15.74
CA VAL A 340 7.96 -9.25 16.20
C VAL A 340 7.36 -9.75 17.51
N LYS A 341 7.06 -8.84 18.46
CA LYS A 341 6.41 -9.22 19.72
C LYS A 341 5.02 -9.84 19.46
N ILE A 342 4.21 -9.22 18.61
CA ILE A 342 2.87 -9.71 18.24
C ILE A 342 2.93 -11.13 17.67
N PHE A 343 3.88 -11.38 16.77
CA PHE A 343 4.03 -12.70 16.16
C PHE A 343 4.49 -13.78 17.14
N ARG A 344 5.42 -13.45 18.05
CA ARG A 344 5.92 -14.43 19.06
C ARG A 344 4.86 -14.85 20.08
N GLU A 345 3.97 -13.93 20.46
CA GLU A 345 2.89 -14.23 21.42
C GLU A 345 1.79 -15.12 20.84
N SER A 346 1.69 -15.20 19.51
CA SER A 346 0.72 -16.08 18.85
C SER A 346 1.20 -17.50 18.63
N ASP A 347 2.51 -17.77 18.75
CA ASP A 347 3.08 -19.10 18.56
C ASP A 347 3.20 -19.87 19.90
N ASN A 348 2.85 -19.21 21.03
CA ASN A 348 2.73 -19.81 22.37
C ASN A 348 1.26 -20.06 22.74
#